data_0c0fe20c82a45a860333a7440331fd65
#
_entry.id   0c0fe20c82a45a860333a7440331fd65
#
_cell.length_a   1.000
_cell.length_b   1.000
_cell.length_c   1.000
_cell.angle_alpha   90.00
_cell.angle_beta   90.00
_cell.angle_gamma   90.00
#
_symmetry.space_group_name_H-M   'P 1'
#
loop_
_entity.id
_entity.type
_entity.pdbx_description
1 polymer ?
#
loop_
_entity_poly.entity_id
_entity_poly.type
_entity_poly.pdbx_seq_one_letter_code
_entity_poly.pdbx_strand_id
1 'polypeptide(L)'
;MRMAQSIPKTPQALASEIHIKALDNSTCFLLLEGDFDLRFWETRLNPHDLRPVECGGKPAVLATLNQLQGQVVLQRVFGLVDADFDRVLNRAKPPRVVYTDEADLETSLLLLQCSLPAQMNMERLLAATVDADKKRTFEQHKGCSLVEHVRRTALQFGVLRLLNEQQGWCVSFEKFSVLNSQWFDRGELTLRIPDLHRAFIAKLKEVGHGIELQQLSDLIQTCEEHGWFSSWQMVQGH
;
A
#
# COMPACT_ATOMS: atom_id res chain seq x y z
N MET A 1 24.55 -10.29 10.34
CA MET A 1 25.19 -9.96 9.07
C MET A 1 24.32 -8.87 8.44
N ARG A 2 24.76 -7.61 8.40
CA ARG A 2 24.02 -6.54 7.73
C ARG A 2 24.17 -6.78 6.23
N MET A 3 23.07 -7.09 5.55
CA MET A 3 23.06 -7.08 4.09
C MET A 3 23.43 -5.68 3.62
N ALA A 4 24.41 -5.60 2.72
CA ALA A 4 24.73 -4.35 2.06
C ALA A 4 23.46 -3.87 1.34
N GLN A 5 22.91 -2.73 1.73
CA GLN A 5 21.83 -2.10 0.98
C GLN A 5 22.36 -1.81 -0.41
N SER A 6 21.77 -2.42 -1.41
CA SER A 6 22.09 -2.11 -2.82
C SER A 6 21.71 -0.65 -3.07
N ILE A 7 22.61 0.09 -3.68
CA ILE A 7 22.32 1.48 -4.10
C ILE A 7 21.15 1.41 -5.09
N PRO A 8 20.06 2.16 -4.87
CA PRO A 8 18.92 2.16 -5.77
C PRO A 8 19.38 2.53 -7.18
N LYS A 9 19.03 1.69 -8.15
CA LYS A 9 19.35 1.97 -9.55
C LYS A 9 18.45 3.11 -10.06
N THR A 10 19.01 4.00 -10.87
CA THR A 10 18.20 5.02 -11.53
C THR A 10 17.28 4.36 -12.58
N PRO A 11 16.10 4.97 -12.90
CA PRO A 11 15.23 4.48 -13.96
C PRO A 11 15.94 4.27 -15.32
N GLN A 12 16.89 5.13 -15.66
CA GLN A 12 17.73 4.99 -16.86
C GLN A 12 18.63 3.76 -16.80
N ALA A 13 19.28 3.52 -15.66
CA ALA A 13 20.13 2.34 -15.49
C ALA A 13 19.31 1.04 -15.57
N LEU A 14 18.11 1.03 -14.97
CA LEU A 14 17.17 -0.10 -15.05
C LEU A 14 16.71 -0.34 -16.49
N ALA A 15 16.30 0.71 -17.21
CA ALA A 15 15.87 0.61 -18.60
C ALA A 15 17.00 0.07 -19.50
N SER A 16 18.24 0.52 -19.31
CA SER A 16 19.41 0.03 -20.04
C SER A 16 19.70 -1.44 -19.72
N GLU A 17 19.63 -1.84 -18.47
CA GLU A 17 19.82 -3.24 -18.06
C GLU A 17 18.76 -4.16 -18.65
N ILE A 18 17.50 -3.75 -18.64
CA ILE A 18 16.38 -4.48 -19.24
C ILE A 18 16.60 -4.62 -20.74
N HIS A 19 16.99 -3.53 -21.41
CA HIS A 19 17.28 -3.55 -22.84
C HIS A 19 18.36 -4.57 -23.18
N ILE A 20 19.49 -4.54 -22.47
CA ILE A 20 20.61 -5.48 -22.69
C ILE A 20 20.16 -6.94 -22.45
N LYS A 21 19.46 -7.20 -21.34
CA LYS A 21 18.97 -8.55 -21.02
C LYS A 21 17.91 -9.08 -21.98
N ALA A 22 17.20 -8.18 -22.65
CA ALA A 22 16.18 -8.53 -23.62
C ALA A 22 16.73 -8.87 -25.00
N LEU A 23 18.01 -8.55 -25.30
CA LEU A 23 18.63 -8.84 -26.61
C LEU A 23 18.79 -10.33 -26.84
N ASP A 24 19.11 -11.10 -25.80
CA ASP A 24 19.51 -12.50 -25.91
C ASP A 24 18.38 -13.51 -25.71
N ASN A 25 17.18 -13.06 -25.27
CA ASN A 25 16.08 -13.97 -24.94
C ASN A 25 14.71 -13.34 -25.16
N SER A 26 13.66 -14.19 -25.10
CA SER A 26 12.25 -13.78 -25.19
C SER A 26 11.60 -13.44 -23.84
N THR A 27 12.37 -13.37 -22.76
CA THR A 27 11.89 -13.12 -21.40
C THR A 27 11.12 -11.81 -21.30
N CYS A 28 9.96 -11.85 -20.63
CA CYS A 28 9.23 -10.66 -20.20
C CYS A 28 9.79 -10.15 -18.87
N PHE A 29 9.55 -8.88 -18.57
CA PHE A 29 9.99 -8.23 -17.33
C PHE A 29 8.80 -7.68 -16.58
N LEU A 30 8.78 -7.94 -15.26
CA LEU A 30 7.80 -7.39 -14.33
C LEU A 30 8.49 -6.40 -13.39
N LEU A 31 8.23 -5.12 -13.60
CA LEU A 31 8.74 -4.05 -12.74
C LEU A 31 7.89 -3.97 -11.47
N LEU A 32 8.55 -3.97 -10.32
CA LEU A 32 7.94 -4.02 -9.00
C LEU A 32 8.42 -2.82 -8.17
N GLU A 33 7.61 -2.40 -7.22
CA GLU A 33 7.94 -1.25 -6.39
C GLU A 33 9.08 -1.52 -5.43
N GLY A 34 9.03 -2.63 -4.70
CA GLY A 34 9.93 -2.87 -3.58
C GLY A 34 10.44 -4.29 -3.44
N ASP A 35 11.31 -4.45 -2.45
CA ASP A 35 11.97 -5.72 -2.11
C ASP A 35 10.96 -6.79 -1.63
N PHE A 36 9.88 -6.39 -0.97
CA PHE A 36 8.83 -7.31 -0.55
C PHE A 36 8.14 -7.95 -1.76
N ASP A 37 7.72 -7.12 -2.73
CA ASP A 37 7.12 -7.59 -3.97
C ASP A 37 8.08 -8.49 -4.74
N LEU A 38 9.37 -8.09 -4.83
CA LEU A 38 10.39 -8.86 -5.51
C LEU A 38 10.47 -10.27 -4.92
N ARG A 39 10.63 -10.41 -3.60
CA ARG A 39 10.72 -11.71 -2.92
C ARG A 39 9.45 -12.54 -3.08
N PHE A 40 8.29 -11.88 -3.05
CA PHE A 40 7.01 -12.57 -3.26
C PHE A 40 6.92 -13.17 -4.66
N TRP A 41 7.28 -12.41 -5.68
CA TRP A 41 7.17 -12.85 -7.06
C TRP A 41 8.31 -13.76 -7.53
N GLU A 42 9.55 -13.57 -7.05
CA GLU A 42 10.69 -14.45 -7.38
C GLU A 42 10.43 -15.93 -7.05
N THR A 43 9.69 -16.20 -6.00
CA THR A 43 9.37 -17.58 -5.58
C THR A 43 8.20 -18.20 -6.35
N ARG A 44 7.49 -17.42 -7.18
CA ARG A 44 6.25 -17.82 -7.85
C ARG A 44 6.32 -17.75 -9.38
N LEU A 45 7.24 -17.01 -9.90
CA LEU A 45 7.43 -16.85 -11.35
C LEU A 45 8.57 -17.73 -11.85
N ASN A 46 8.41 -18.25 -13.08
CA ASN A 46 9.51 -18.83 -13.81
C ASN A 46 10.36 -17.70 -14.41
N PRO A 47 11.63 -17.49 -13.99
CA PRO A 47 12.43 -16.36 -14.43
C PRO A 47 12.82 -16.41 -15.92
N HIS A 48 12.61 -17.56 -16.59
CA HIS A 48 12.79 -17.68 -18.04
C HIS A 48 11.63 -17.05 -18.82
N ASP A 49 10.41 -17.03 -18.24
CA ASP A 49 9.22 -16.50 -18.90
C ASP A 49 8.96 -15.05 -18.47
N LEU A 50 9.00 -14.79 -17.16
CA LEU A 50 8.71 -13.49 -16.57
C LEU A 50 9.69 -13.20 -15.43
N ARG A 51 10.54 -12.21 -15.62
CA ARG A 51 11.59 -11.82 -14.67
C ARG A 51 11.16 -10.61 -13.84
N PRO A 52 11.03 -10.76 -12.52
CA PRO A 52 10.74 -9.62 -11.64
C PRO A 52 11.97 -8.72 -11.49
N VAL A 53 11.75 -7.40 -11.40
CA VAL A 53 12.78 -6.37 -11.27
C VAL A 53 12.30 -5.32 -10.29
N GLU A 54 13.01 -5.12 -9.19
CA GLU A 54 12.76 -4.06 -8.23
C GLU A 54 13.19 -2.70 -8.78
N CYS A 55 12.36 -1.67 -8.59
CA CYS A 55 12.60 -0.31 -9.12
C CYS A 55 12.81 0.74 -8.01
N GLY A 56 12.36 0.52 -6.78
CA GLY A 56 12.46 1.50 -5.68
C GLY A 56 11.26 2.46 -5.62
N GLY A 57 10.05 1.94 -5.79
CA GLY A 57 8.77 2.61 -5.66
C GLY A 57 8.04 2.88 -6.98
N LYS A 58 6.74 3.15 -6.88
CA LYS A 58 5.84 3.44 -7.99
C LYS A 58 6.36 4.51 -8.96
N PRO A 59 6.90 5.67 -8.49
CA PRO A 59 7.47 6.66 -9.40
C PRO A 59 8.61 6.12 -10.25
N ALA A 60 9.47 5.24 -9.69
CA ALA A 60 10.58 4.64 -10.41
C ALA A 60 10.12 3.60 -11.43
N VAL A 61 9.08 2.80 -11.12
CA VAL A 61 8.44 1.90 -12.09
C VAL A 61 7.93 2.68 -13.30
N LEU A 62 7.15 3.74 -13.05
CA LEU A 62 6.58 4.59 -14.11
C LEU A 62 7.66 5.29 -14.93
N ALA A 63 8.69 5.83 -14.29
CA ALA A 63 9.81 6.46 -14.95
C ALA A 63 10.61 5.46 -15.82
N THR A 64 10.80 4.22 -15.34
CA THR A 64 11.47 3.16 -16.11
C THR A 64 10.67 2.78 -17.36
N LEU A 65 9.35 2.59 -17.24
CA LEU A 65 8.48 2.34 -18.39
C LEU A 65 8.53 3.50 -19.40
N ASN A 66 8.57 4.73 -18.91
CA ASN A 66 8.67 5.91 -19.76
C ASN A 66 10.02 5.98 -20.51
N GLN A 67 11.14 5.60 -19.87
CA GLN A 67 12.46 5.52 -20.53
C GLN A 67 12.51 4.46 -21.66
N LEU A 68 11.67 3.44 -21.57
CA LEU A 68 11.56 2.38 -22.59
C LEU A 68 10.60 2.74 -23.73
N GLN A 69 9.94 3.89 -23.70
CA GLN A 69 9.03 4.30 -24.76
C GLN A 69 9.72 4.39 -26.11
N GLY A 70 9.04 3.89 -27.16
CA GLY A 70 9.60 3.81 -28.51
C GLY A 70 10.54 2.63 -28.75
N GLN A 71 10.93 1.87 -27.72
CA GLN A 71 11.77 0.70 -27.85
C GLN A 71 10.94 -0.57 -27.99
N VAL A 72 11.39 -1.51 -28.85
CA VAL A 72 10.70 -2.79 -29.09
C VAL A 72 10.57 -3.61 -27.77
N VAL A 73 11.56 -3.52 -26.90
CA VAL A 73 11.57 -4.22 -25.61
C VAL A 73 10.38 -3.86 -24.72
N LEU A 74 9.83 -2.66 -24.85
CA LEU A 74 8.65 -2.24 -24.07
C LEU A 74 7.46 -3.19 -24.21
N GLN A 75 7.33 -3.88 -25.36
CA GLN A 75 6.26 -4.87 -25.57
C GLN A 75 6.29 -6.04 -24.57
N ARG A 76 7.45 -6.27 -23.95
CA ARG A 76 7.72 -7.34 -23.00
C ARG A 76 7.92 -6.85 -21.55
N VAL A 77 7.64 -5.57 -21.28
CA VAL A 77 7.81 -4.97 -19.95
C VAL A 77 6.48 -4.49 -19.41
N PHE A 78 6.17 -4.87 -18.17
CA PHE A 78 4.97 -4.49 -17.44
C PHE A 78 5.36 -3.98 -16.05
N GLY A 79 4.62 -3.02 -15.53
CA GLY A 79 4.71 -2.60 -14.14
C GLY A 79 3.57 -3.21 -13.33
N LEU A 80 3.86 -3.79 -12.18
CA LEU A 80 2.88 -4.08 -11.15
C LEU A 80 3.14 -3.12 -9.99
N VAL A 81 2.14 -2.32 -9.70
CA VAL A 81 2.24 -1.27 -8.67
C VAL A 81 1.01 -1.29 -7.77
N ASP A 82 1.19 -0.77 -6.58
CA ASP A 82 0.10 -0.60 -5.65
C ASP A 82 -0.95 0.37 -6.20
N ALA A 83 -2.22 0.01 -6.04
CA ALA A 83 -3.30 0.88 -6.46
C ALA A 83 -3.35 2.17 -5.63
N ASP A 84 -2.88 2.11 -4.37
CA ASP A 84 -2.98 3.22 -3.42
C ASP A 84 -4.38 3.86 -3.46
N PHE A 85 -4.44 5.16 -3.67
CA PHE A 85 -5.68 5.90 -3.86
C PHE A 85 -6.04 6.18 -5.34
N ASP A 86 -5.29 5.66 -6.30
CA ASP A 86 -5.50 5.97 -7.72
C ASP A 86 -6.90 5.59 -8.18
N ARG A 87 -7.45 4.46 -7.71
CA ARG A 87 -8.81 4.05 -8.03
C ARG A 87 -9.85 4.94 -7.36
N VAL A 88 -9.65 5.28 -6.09
CA VAL A 88 -10.55 6.15 -5.31
C VAL A 88 -10.60 7.55 -5.92
N LEU A 89 -9.45 8.04 -6.37
CA LEU A 89 -9.30 9.35 -7.00
C LEU A 89 -9.58 9.35 -8.51
N ASN A 90 -10.01 8.20 -9.08
CA ASN A 90 -10.27 8.05 -10.51
C ASN A 90 -9.10 8.50 -11.41
N ARG A 91 -7.86 8.27 -10.97
CA ARG A 91 -6.67 8.58 -11.75
C ARG A 91 -6.56 7.65 -12.96
N ALA A 92 -6.15 8.20 -14.10
CA ALA A 92 -5.95 7.40 -15.29
C ALA A 92 -4.83 6.37 -15.09
N LYS A 93 -5.12 5.09 -15.39
CA LYS A 93 -4.13 4.04 -15.33
C LYS A 93 -3.08 4.23 -16.44
N PRO A 94 -1.78 4.33 -16.12
CA PRO A 94 -0.74 4.42 -17.12
C PRO A 94 -0.70 3.16 -18.00
N PRO A 95 -0.29 3.27 -19.29
CA PRO A 95 -0.16 2.12 -20.15
C PRO A 95 0.88 1.13 -19.58
N ARG A 96 0.63 -0.16 -19.77
CA ARG A 96 1.48 -1.29 -19.30
C ARG A 96 1.67 -1.37 -17.79
N VAL A 97 0.82 -0.72 -17.04
CA VAL A 97 0.76 -0.84 -15.58
C VAL A 97 -0.43 -1.71 -15.19
N VAL A 98 -0.19 -2.62 -14.27
CA VAL A 98 -1.23 -3.39 -13.57
C VAL A 98 -1.25 -2.86 -12.14
N TYR A 99 -2.42 -2.59 -11.61
CA TYR A 99 -2.60 -2.26 -10.21
C TYR A 99 -2.91 -3.51 -9.40
N THR A 100 -2.47 -3.55 -8.15
CA THR A 100 -2.97 -4.50 -7.15
C THR A 100 -4.51 -4.42 -7.07
N ASP A 101 -5.17 -5.52 -6.70
CA ASP A 101 -6.64 -5.55 -6.63
C ASP A 101 -7.18 -4.63 -5.54
N GLU A 102 -6.48 -4.56 -4.42
CA GLU A 102 -6.73 -3.63 -3.31
C GLU A 102 -5.73 -2.47 -3.33
N ALA A 103 -5.61 -1.74 -2.22
CA ALA A 103 -4.71 -0.59 -2.13
C ALA A 103 -3.24 -0.97 -2.36
N ASP A 104 -2.82 -2.11 -1.82
CA ASP A 104 -1.48 -2.67 -1.93
C ASP A 104 -1.50 -4.20 -2.05
N LEU A 105 -0.33 -4.79 -2.30
CA LEU A 105 -0.19 -6.24 -2.47
C LEU A 105 -0.57 -6.99 -1.19
N GLU A 106 -0.16 -6.51 -0.01
CA GLU A 106 -0.44 -7.14 1.28
C GLU A 106 -1.93 -7.21 1.55
N THR A 107 -2.65 -6.11 1.35
CA THR A 107 -4.11 -6.06 1.51
C THR A 107 -4.80 -6.95 0.48
N SER A 108 -4.33 -6.95 -0.77
CA SER A 108 -4.84 -7.86 -1.81
C SER A 108 -4.68 -9.31 -1.42
N LEU A 109 -3.52 -9.71 -0.89
CA LEU A 109 -3.26 -11.08 -0.42
C LEU A 109 -4.11 -11.47 0.79
N LEU A 110 -4.33 -10.53 1.72
CA LEU A 110 -5.15 -10.76 2.91
C LEU A 110 -6.63 -10.96 2.57
N LEU A 111 -7.11 -10.30 1.52
CA LEU A 111 -8.51 -10.35 1.10
C LEU A 111 -8.79 -11.38 0.00
N LEU A 112 -7.76 -11.94 -0.62
CA LEU A 112 -7.93 -12.98 -1.63
C LEU A 112 -8.78 -14.14 -1.10
N GLN A 113 -10.03 -14.18 -1.51
CA GLN A 113 -10.96 -15.31 -1.31
C GLN A 113 -10.70 -16.41 -2.36
N CYS A 114 -9.46 -16.61 -2.74
CA CYS A 114 -9.13 -17.54 -3.80
C CYS A 114 -9.24 -18.99 -3.36
N SER A 115 -9.70 -19.81 -4.28
CA SER A 115 -9.74 -21.28 -4.24
C SER A 115 -8.36 -21.97 -4.20
N LEU A 116 -7.31 -21.26 -3.86
CA LEU A 116 -5.97 -21.81 -3.71
C LEU A 116 -5.84 -22.58 -2.39
N PRO A 117 -5.21 -23.77 -2.37
CA PRO A 117 -5.06 -24.60 -1.16
C PRO A 117 -4.33 -23.93 0.01
N ALA A 118 -3.58 -22.87 -0.24
CA ALA A 118 -2.82 -22.10 0.74
C ALA A 118 -3.48 -20.76 1.06
N GLN A 119 -4.77 -20.72 1.18
CA GLN A 119 -5.53 -19.49 1.49
C GLN A 119 -5.03 -18.83 2.79
N MET A 120 -4.19 -17.82 2.67
CA MET A 120 -4.02 -16.84 3.73
C MET A 120 -5.04 -15.73 3.50
N ASN A 121 -6.23 -15.90 4.00
CA ASN A 121 -7.11 -14.76 4.23
C ASN A 121 -6.84 -14.21 5.63
N MET A 122 -7.30 -13.01 5.90
CA MET A 122 -7.12 -12.34 7.20
C MET A 122 -7.55 -13.23 8.38
N GLU A 123 -8.66 -13.96 8.25
CA GLU A 123 -9.17 -14.84 9.29
C GLU A 123 -8.20 -15.99 9.62
N ARG A 124 -7.57 -16.59 8.60
CA ARG A 124 -6.57 -17.65 8.81
C ARG A 124 -5.27 -17.12 9.38
N LEU A 125 -4.82 -15.94 8.91
CA LEU A 125 -3.65 -15.29 9.48
C LEU A 125 -3.87 -15.01 10.96
N LEU A 126 -5.02 -14.45 11.32
CA LEU A 126 -5.38 -14.19 12.71
C LEU A 126 -5.52 -15.49 13.52
N ALA A 127 -6.11 -16.55 12.94
CA ALA A 127 -6.20 -17.84 13.59
C ALA A 127 -4.83 -18.49 13.87
N ALA A 128 -3.84 -18.20 13.02
CA ALA A 128 -2.48 -18.72 13.19
C ALA A 128 -1.63 -17.87 14.16
N THR A 129 -1.95 -16.60 14.36
CA THR A 129 -1.12 -15.63 15.10
C THR A 129 -1.74 -15.16 16.40
N VAL A 130 -3.05 -15.23 16.54
CA VAL A 130 -3.80 -14.76 17.72
C VAL A 130 -4.41 -15.95 18.44
N ASP A 131 -4.22 -15.98 19.76
CA ASP A 131 -4.86 -16.98 20.63
C ASP A 131 -6.39 -16.93 20.49
N ALA A 132 -6.98 -18.10 20.23
CA ALA A 132 -8.41 -18.21 19.92
C ALA A 132 -9.33 -17.73 21.05
N ASP A 133 -8.93 -17.93 22.30
CA ASP A 133 -9.71 -17.50 23.47
C ASP A 133 -9.63 -15.98 23.65
N LYS A 134 -8.45 -15.39 23.44
CA LYS A 134 -8.27 -13.94 23.44
C LYS A 134 -9.04 -13.28 22.31
N LYS A 135 -9.01 -13.84 21.10
CA LYS A 135 -9.79 -13.37 19.96
C LYS A 135 -11.28 -13.37 20.32
N ARG A 136 -11.82 -14.50 20.81
CA ARG A 136 -13.23 -14.64 21.17
C ARG A 136 -13.64 -13.64 22.26
N THR A 137 -12.86 -13.50 23.31
CA THR A 137 -13.11 -12.55 24.40
C THR A 137 -13.14 -11.11 23.87
N PHE A 138 -12.19 -10.74 23.01
CA PHE A 138 -12.14 -9.43 22.37
C PHE A 138 -13.39 -9.18 21.51
N GLU A 139 -13.76 -10.13 20.66
CA GLU A 139 -14.92 -10.01 19.76
C GLU A 139 -16.24 -9.89 20.52
N GLN A 140 -16.39 -10.64 21.63
CA GLN A 140 -17.54 -10.52 22.53
C GLN A 140 -17.58 -9.13 23.20
N HIS A 141 -16.44 -8.62 23.65
CA HIS A 141 -16.36 -7.29 24.26
C HIS A 141 -16.67 -6.16 23.27
N LYS A 142 -16.18 -6.27 22.03
CA LYS A 142 -16.36 -5.25 20.99
C LYS A 142 -17.65 -5.38 20.20
N GLY A 143 -18.35 -6.51 20.27
CA GLY A 143 -19.56 -6.76 19.49
C GLY A 143 -19.34 -6.85 17.97
N CYS A 144 -18.11 -7.06 17.53
CA CYS A 144 -17.75 -7.24 16.11
C CYS A 144 -16.54 -8.16 15.98
N SER A 145 -16.29 -8.68 14.76
CA SER A 145 -15.10 -9.50 14.52
C SER A 145 -13.82 -8.67 14.67
N LEU A 146 -12.71 -9.33 15.04
CA LEU A 146 -11.40 -8.69 15.14
C LEU A 146 -10.98 -8.08 13.79
N VAL A 147 -11.26 -8.77 12.66
CA VAL A 147 -11.01 -8.26 11.31
C VAL A 147 -11.75 -6.95 11.07
N GLU A 148 -13.05 -6.91 11.38
CA GLU A 148 -13.86 -5.71 11.19
C GLU A 148 -13.39 -4.56 12.11
N HIS A 149 -12.98 -4.88 13.34
CA HIS A 149 -12.44 -3.89 14.27
C HIS A 149 -11.13 -3.27 13.74
N VAL A 150 -10.19 -4.11 13.26
CA VAL A 150 -8.94 -3.65 12.65
C VAL A 150 -9.23 -2.81 11.41
N ARG A 151 -10.15 -3.26 10.55
CA ARG A 151 -10.56 -2.51 9.36
C ARG A 151 -11.06 -1.12 9.70
N ARG A 152 -12.00 -1.01 10.64
CA ARG A 152 -12.55 0.29 11.08
C ARG A 152 -11.47 1.21 11.64
N THR A 153 -10.55 0.65 12.40
CA THR A 153 -9.43 1.40 12.97
C THR A 153 -8.48 1.91 11.87
N ALA A 154 -8.11 1.05 10.93
CA ALA A 154 -7.24 1.39 9.82
C ALA A 154 -7.87 2.43 8.87
N LEU A 155 -9.19 2.37 8.65
CA LEU A 155 -9.90 3.33 7.82
C LEU A 155 -9.76 4.77 8.32
N GLN A 156 -9.77 5.00 9.62
CA GLN A 156 -9.59 6.34 10.20
C GLN A 156 -8.22 6.93 9.82
N PHE A 157 -7.20 6.09 9.76
CA PHE A 157 -5.87 6.50 9.33
C PHE A 157 -5.80 6.66 7.80
N GLY A 158 -6.43 5.74 7.07
CA GLY A 158 -6.52 5.77 5.62
C GLY A 158 -7.16 7.05 5.08
N VAL A 159 -8.19 7.56 5.74
CA VAL A 159 -8.82 8.83 5.36
C VAL A 159 -7.87 10.01 5.46
N LEU A 160 -7.07 10.09 6.52
CA LEU A 160 -6.07 11.16 6.64
C LEU A 160 -5.01 11.07 5.54
N ARG A 161 -4.60 9.86 5.16
CA ARG A 161 -3.69 9.63 4.03
C ARG A 161 -4.32 10.04 2.71
N LEU A 162 -5.58 9.69 2.47
CA LEU A 162 -6.32 10.10 1.28
C LEU A 162 -6.43 11.62 1.17
N LEU A 163 -6.82 12.29 2.27
CA LEU A 163 -6.90 13.75 2.31
C LEU A 163 -5.54 14.39 2.05
N ASN A 164 -4.48 13.87 2.65
CA ASN A 164 -3.12 14.33 2.40
C ASN A 164 -2.76 14.27 0.91
N GLU A 165 -3.09 13.16 0.26
CA GLU A 165 -2.86 12.94 -1.17
C GLU A 165 -3.74 13.86 -2.04
N GLN A 166 -5.03 13.94 -1.71
CA GLN A 166 -6.01 14.74 -2.46
C GLN A 166 -5.73 16.24 -2.40
N GLN A 167 -5.30 16.72 -1.23
CA GLN A 167 -5.02 18.14 -0.99
C GLN A 167 -3.56 18.52 -1.32
N GLY A 168 -2.71 17.54 -1.65
CA GLY A 168 -1.30 17.78 -1.93
C GLY A 168 -0.50 18.31 -0.74
N TRP A 169 -0.86 17.93 0.49
CA TRP A 169 -0.24 18.46 1.71
C TRP A 169 1.19 17.98 1.97
N CYS A 170 1.58 16.85 1.38
CA CYS A 170 2.94 16.31 1.47
C CYS A 170 3.38 15.92 2.91
N VAL A 171 2.45 15.59 3.80
CA VAL A 171 2.78 15.06 5.13
C VAL A 171 3.35 13.65 4.99
N SER A 172 4.54 13.39 5.55
CA SER A 172 5.09 12.05 5.62
C SER A 172 4.43 11.23 6.74
N PHE A 173 3.90 10.09 6.39
CA PHE A 173 3.29 9.14 7.33
C PHE A 173 4.30 8.14 7.93
N GLU A 174 5.53 8.05 7.44
CA GLU A 174 6.57 7.15 7.94
C GLU A 174 6.85 7.30 9.45
N LYS A 175 6.66 8.52 9.97
CA LYS A 175 6.86 8.83 11.39
C LYS A 175 5.59 8.73 12.24
N PHE A 176 4.45 8.38 11.64
CA PHE A 176 3.23 8.09 12.37
C PHE A 176 3.26 6.64 12.89
N SER A 177 4.18 6.35 13.83
CA SER A 177 4.20 5.04 14.48
C SER A 177 2.97 4.85 15.34
N VAL A 178 2.02 4.05 14.85
CA VAL A 178 0.77 3.73 15.55
C VAL A 178 1.03 3.16 16.93
N LEU A 179 1.97 2.22 17.02
CA LEU A 179 2.22 1.43 18.23
C LEU A 179 2.81 2.23 19.41
N ASN A 180 3.43 3.38 19.16
CA ASN A 180 4.08 4.19 20.20
C ASN A 180 3.43 5.56 20.38
N SER A 181 2.26 5.77 19.80
CA SER A 181 1.59 7.07 19.81
C SER A 181 0.64 7.26 21.00
N GLN A 182 0.44 8.51 21.41
CA GLN A 182 -0.54 8.87 22.43
C GLN A 182 -1.99 8.70 21.95
N TRP A 183 -2.21 8.61 20.64
CA TRP A 183 -3.52 8.50 20.03
C TRP A 183 -3.96 7.04 19.75
N PHE A 184 -3.13 6.03 20.10
CA PHE A 184 -3.50 4.62 19.99
C PHE A 184 -3.63 3.98 21.38
N ASP A 185 -4.79 3.44 21.66
CA ASP A 185 -5.03 2.66 22.87
C ASP A 185 -4.74 1.19 22.61
N ARG A 186 -3.63 0.68 23.19
CA ARG A 186 -3.18 -0.70 23.00
C ARG A 186 -4.08 -1.73 23.67
N GLY A 187 -4.72 -1.37 24.77
CA GLY A 187 -5.63 -2.28 25.49
C GLY A 187 -6.91 -2.51 24.72
N GLU A 188 -7.43 -1.47 24.14
CA GLU A 188 -8.66 -1.46 23.38
C GLU A 188 -8.47 -1.65 21.88
N LEU A 189 -7.21 -1.61 21.38
CA LEU A 189 -6.84 -1.61 19.96
C LEU A 189 -7.60 -0.54 19.16
N THR A 190 -7.78 0.64 19.72
CA THR A 190 -8.55 1.73 19.11
C THR A 190 -7.75 3.00 18.98
N LEU A 191 -8.15 3.84 18.04
CA LEU A 191 -7.62 5.19 17.88
C LEU A 191 -8.41 6.17 18.75
N ARG A 192 -7.69 7.01 19.48
CA ARG A 192 -8.26 8.22 20.10
C ARG A 192 -8.34 9.28 19.01
N ILE A 193 -9.45 9.30 18.29
CA ILE A 193 -9.64 10.10 17.10
C ILE A 193 -9.30 11.59 17.29
N PRO A 194 -9.74 12.27 18.38
CA PRO A 194 -9.37 13.66 18.58
C PRO A 194 -7.86 13.88 18.74
N ASP A 195 -7.14 12.93 19.32
CA ASP A 195 -5.69 13.00 19.49
C ASP A 195 -4.97 12.75 18.18
N LEU A 196 -5.44 11.77 17.37
CA LEU A 196 -4.96 11.52 16.03
C LEU A 196 -5.12 12.77 15.13
N HIS A 197 -6.29 13.39 15.14
CA HIS A 197 -6.55 14.61 14.36
C HIS A 197 -5.64 15.76 14.79
N ARG A 198 -5.45 15.96 16.10
CA ARG A 198 -4.50 16.98 16.61
C ARG A 198 -3.07 16.71 16.17
N ALA A 199 -2.64 15.45 16.23
CA ALA A 199 -1.30 15.06 15.77
C ALA A 199 -1.13 15.30 14.27
N PHE A 200 -2.16 15.01 13.47
CA PHE A 200 -2.14 15.24 12.03
C PHE A 200 -2.09 16.73 11.70
N ILE A 201 -2.90 17.57 12.36
CA ILE A 201 -2.87 19.03 12.21
C ILE A 201 -1.50 19.61 12.61
N ALA A 202 -0.88 19.09 13.67
CA ALA A 202 0.46 19.50 14.04
C ALA A 202 1.47 19.20 12.91
N LYS A 203 1.37 18.04 12.26
CA LYS A 203 2.20 17.70 11.11
C LYS A 203 1.91 18.57 9.87
N LEU A 204 0.67 18.91 9.63
CA LEU A 204 0.31 19.84 8.56
C LEU A 204 0.98 21.22 8.76
N LYS A 205 1.00 21.72 9.99
CA LYS A 205 1.69 22.98 10.32
C LYS A 205 3.21 22.91 10.09
N GLU A 206 3.83 21.74 10.39
CA GLU A 206 5.27 21.53 10.11
C GLU A 206 5.60 21.65 8.61
N VAL A 207 4.68 21.26 7.72
CA VAL A 207 4.86 21.34 6.26
C VAL A 207 4.24 22.61 5.63
N GLY A 208 3.85 23.57 6.46
CA GLY A 208 3.37 24.89 6.01
C GLY A 208 1.87 25.00 5.75
N HIS A 209 1.08 23.97 6.12
CA HIS A 209 -0.37 24.00 5.98
C HIS A 209 -1.06 24.21 7.35
N GLY A 210 -1.76 25.34 7.47
CA GLY A 210 -2.56 25.65 8.66
C GLY A 210 -4.03 25.36 8.41
N ILE A 211 -4.55 24.29 8.98
CA ILE A 211 -6.00 24.03 9.02
C ILE A 211 -6.47 23.88 10.47
N GLU A 212 -7.72 24.22 10.71
CA GLU A 212 -8.36 24.06 12.01
C GLU A 212 -9.04 22.70 12.13
N LEU A 213 -9.28 22.26 13.38
CA LEU A 213 -9.89 20.96 13.64
C LEU A 213 -11.26 20.80 12.97
N GLN A 214 -12.04 21.88 12.93
CA GLN A 214 -13.36 21.87 12.28
C GLN A 214 -13.22 21.63 10.77
N GLN A 215 -12.30 22.32 10.12
CA GLN A 215 -12.04 22.12 8.67
C GLN A 215 -11.61 20.69 8.36
N LEU A 216 -10.76 20.09 9.19
CA LEU A 216 -10.39 18.68 9.02
C LEU A 216 -11.60 17.76 9.18
N SER A 217 -12.46 18.03 10.17
CA SER A 217 -13.69 17.25 10.40
C SER A 217 -14.65 17.35 9.22
N ASP A 218 -14.82 18.53 8.63
CA ASP A 218 -15.69 18.75 7.47
C ASP A 218 -15.16 17.99 6.24
N LEU A 219 -13.84 17.97 6.03
CA LEU A 219 -13.21 17.21 4.96
C LEU A 219 -13.41 15.70 5.15
N ILE A 220 -13.25 15.18 6.39
CA ILE A 220 -13.48 13.77 6.71
C ILE A 220 -14.94 13.41 6.44
N GLN A 221 -15.89 14.25 6.88
CA GLN A 221 -17.31 14.03 6.63
C GLN A 221 -17.61 13.97 5.12
N THR A 222 -17.00 14.82 4.33
CA THR A 222 -17.12 14.77 2.86
C THR A 222 -16.66 13.43 2.30
N CYS A 223 -15.57 12.86 2.83
CA CYS A 223 -15.11 11.52 2.45
C CYS A 223 -16.12 10.43 2.82
N GLU A 224 -16.78 10.54 3.98
CA GLU A 224 -17.84 9.62 4.41
C GLU A 224 -19.03 9.65 3.48
N GLU A 225 -19.49 10.84 3.10
CA GLU A 225 -20.62 11.04 2.19
C GLU A 225 -20.37 10.46 0.79
N HIS A 226 -19.11 10.42 0.34
CA HIS A 226 -18.74 9.74 -0.91
C HIS A 226 -18.67 8.21 -0.79
N GLY A 227 -18.93 7.64 0.37
CA GLY A 227 -18.95 6.20 0.59
C GLY A 227 -17.56 5.55 0.61
N TRP A 228 -16.48 6.32 0.65
CA TRP A 228 -15.11 5.80 0.62
C TRP A 228 -14.75 4.96 1.86
N PHE A 229 -15.41 5.22 2.99
CA PHE A 229 -15.22 4.46 4.23
C PHE A 229 -15.69 2.99 4.18
N SER A 230 -16.45 2.60 3.18
CA SER A 230 -16.89 1.21 3.02
C SER A 230 -15.90 0.34 2.25
N SER A 231 -14.89 0.94 1.63
CA SER A 231 -13.96 0.24 0.76
C SER A 231 -12.66 -0.17 1.47
N TRP A 232 -12.22 -1.41 1.28
CA TRP A 232 -10.89 -1.87 1.65
C TRP A 232 -9.76 -1.14 0.89
N GLN A 233 -10.08 -0.48 -0.22
CA GLN A 233 -9.14 0.37 -0.96
C GLN A 233 -8.59 1.54 -0.14
N MET A 234 -9.26 1.87 0.98
CA MET A 234 -8.80 2.89 1.93
C MET A 234 -7.85 2.32 3.00
N VAL A 235 -7.78 1.00 3.14
CA VAL A 235 -6.90 0.33 4.10
C VAL A 235 -5.59 0.03 3.39
N GLN A 236 -4.51 0.61 3.86
CA GLN A 236 -3.16 0.33 3.36
C GLN A 236 -2.39 -0.44 4.41
N GLY A 237 -1.77 -1.54 4.02
CA GLY A 237 -0.84 -2.30 4.85
C GLY A 237 0.50 -1.56 5.01
N HIS A 238 0.95 -1.40 6.24
CA HIS A 238 2.30 -0.94 6.59
C HIS A 238 2.75 -1.58 7.90
#